data_41f0076996112a8878d95d5d8b77471e
#
_entry.id   41f0076996112a8878d95d5d8b77471e
#
_cell.length_a   1.000
_cell.length_b   1.000
_cell.length_c   1.000
_cell.angle_alpha   90.00
_cell.angle_beta   90.00
_cell.angle_gamma   90.00
#
_symmetry.space_group_name_H-M   'P 1'
#
loop_
_entity.id
_entity.type
_entity.pdbx_description
1 polymer ?
#
loop_
_entity_poly.entity_id
_entity_poly.type
_entity_poly.pdbx_seq_one_letter_code
_entity_poly.pdbx_strand_id
1 'polypeptide(L)' 'MRISDDQIAEFRSLYSDCYACGLSNPIGLHLDGFHRRSDTEIAATFDPRPEHRGTVGSLHGGLIAAALDEICAW' A
#
# COMPACT_ATOMS: atom_id res chain seq x y z
N MET A 1 -7.12 -15.14 -7.57
CA MET A 1 -8.35 -14.41 -7.90
C MET A 1 -7.97 -13.13 -8.64
N ARG A 2 -8.67 -12.84 -9.71
CA ARG A 2 -8.44 -11.59 -10.44
C ARG A 2 -9.24 -10.46 -9.84
N ILE A 3 -8.63 -9.30 -9.71
CA ILE A 3 -9.30 -8.09 -9.26
C ILE A 3 -9.12 -7.01 -10.32
N SER A 4 -10.21 -6.33 -10.69
CA SER A 4 -10.19 -5.26 -11.68
C SER A 4 -9.79 -3.93 -11.04
N ASP A 5 -9.39 -2.96 -11.87
CA ASP A 5 -9.07 -1.63 -11.38
C ASP A 5 -10.29 -0.96 -10.71
N ASP A 6 -11.50 -1.22 -11.21
CA ASP A 6 -12.74 -0.71 -10.60
C ASP A 6 -12.95 -1.31 -9.21
N GLN A 7 -12.68 -2.61 -9.04
CA GLN A 7 -12.76 -3.26 -7.73
C GLN A 7 -11.70 -2.73 -6.77
N ILE A 8 -10.50 -2.45 -7.25
CA ILE A 8 -9.45 -1.83 -6.45
C ILE A 8 -9.92 -0.49 -5.91
N ALA A 9 -10.47 0.37 -6.78
CA ALA A 9 -10.97 1.68 -6.37
C ALA A 9 -12.10 1.57 -5.34
N GLU A 10 -13.01 0.61 -5.53
CA GLU A 10 -14.11 0.37 -4.61
C GLU A 10 -13.61 -0.05 -3.24
N PHE A 11 -12.69 -1.02 -3.17
CA PHE A 11 -12.11 -1.47 -1.91
C PHE A 11 -11.38 -0.34 -1.20
N ARG A 12 -10.64 0.48 -1.93
CA ARG A 12 -9.90 1.59 -1.33
C ARG A 12 -10.84 2.62 -0.72
N SER A 13 -11.99 2.86 -1.33
CA SER A 13 -12.97 3.80 -0.76
C SER A 13 -13.57 3.28 0.54
N LEU A 14 -13.74 1.96 0.66
CA LEU A 14 -14.26 1.33 1.88
C LEU A 14 -13.26 1.35 3.04
N TYR A 15 -11.96 1.30 2.73
CA TYR A 15 -10.90 1.20 3.73
C TYR A 15 -9.99 2.42 3.71
N SER A 16 -10.59 3.62 3.62
CA SER A 16 -9.84 4.87 3.49
C SER A 16 -8.96 5.20 4.69
N ASP A 17 -9.20 4.61 5.84
CA ASP A 17 -8.40 4.79 7.05
C ASP A 17 -7.46 3.62 7.36
N CYS A 18 -7.32 2.67 6.44
CA CYS A 18 -6.37 1.57 6.58
C CYS A 18 -4.95 2.11 6.76
N TYR A 19 -4.20 1.52 7.67
CA TYR A 19 -2.83 1.95 7.94
C TYR A 19 -1.94 1.87 6.69
N ALA A 20 -2.05 0.80 5.92
CA ALA A 20 -1.18 0.59 4.76
C ALA A 20 -1.64 1.35 3.51
N CYS A 21 -2.93 1.30 3.16
CA CYS A 21 -3.41 1.84 1.89
C CYS A 21 -4.42 2.98 2.02
N GLY A 22 -4.86 3.30 3.24
CA GLY A 22 -5.86 4.34 3.45
C GLY A 22 -5.25 5.73 3.37
N LEU A 23 -5.63 6.52 2.37
CA LEU A 23 -5.10 7.86 2.18
C LEU A 23 -5.64 8.85 3.22
N SER A 24 -6.72 8.50 3.92
CA SER A 24 -7.30 9.33 4.97
C SER A 24 -6.63 9.15 6.33
N ASN A 25 -5.79 8.13 6.49
CA ASN A 25 -5.05 7.92 7.74
C ASN A 25 -3.77 8.76 7.70
N PRO A 26 -3.65 9.81 8.52
CA PRO A 26 -2.52 10.74 8.40
C PRO A 26 -1.17 10.13 8.77
N ILE A 27 -1.15 9.03 9.54
CA ILE A 27 0.09 8.35 9.92
C ILE A 27 0.31 7.05 9.15
N GLY A 28 -0.54 6.75 8.18
CA GLY A 28 -0.43 5.51 7.42
C GLY A 28 0.68 5.54 6.38
N LEU A 29 0.89 4.40 5.73
CA LEU A 29 1.92 4.27 4.70
C LEU A 29 1.51 4.91 3.38
N HIS A 30 0.21 5.05 3.15
CA HIS A 30 -0.36 5.65 1.94
C HIS A 30 0.09 4.96 0.65
N LEU A 31 0.11 3.63 0.63
CA LEU A 31 0.31 2.92 -0.63
C LEU A 31 -0.75 3.36 -1.63
N ASP A 32 -0.32 3.65 -2.83
CA ASP A 32 -1.19 4.21 -3.87
C ASP A 32 -0.79 3.66 -5.23
N GLY A 33 -1.52 4.07 -6.27
CA GLY A 33 -1.23 3.63 -7.62
C GLY A 33 -1.46 2.15 -7.85
N PHE A 34 -2.37 1.53 -7.08
CA PHE A 34 -2.71 0.12 -7.27
C PHE A 34 -3.24 -0.11 -8.69
N HIS A 35 -2.64 -1.08 -9.37
CA HIS A 35 -3.10 -1.45 -10.72
C HIS A 35 -2.67 -2.88 -11.05
N ARG A 36 -3.43 -3.50 -11.93
CA ARG A 36 -3.06 -4.80 -12.47
C ARG A 36 -2.06 -4.61 -13.60
N ARG A 37 -0.90 -5.25 -13.46
CA ARG A 37 0.12 -5.27 -14.51
C ARG A 37 -0.12 -6.39 -15.50
N SER A 38 -0.71 -7.51 -15.02
CA SER A 38 -1.01 -8.67 -15.83
C SER A 38 -2.06 -9.52 -15.11
N ASP A 39 -2.38 -10.70 -15.65
CA ASP A 39 -3.29 -11.64 -15.00
C ASP A 39 -2.78 -12.15 -13.65
N THR A 40 -1.47 -12.07 -13.43
CA THR A 40 -0.83 -12.63 -12.24
C THR A 40 -0.11 -11.60 -11.39
N GLU A 41 -0.13 -10.31 -11.79
CA GLU A 41 0.61 -9.26 -11.09
C GLU A 41 -0.26 -8.07 -10.76
N ILE A 42 -0.09 -7.59 -9.52
CA ILE A 42 -0.62 -6.30 -9.08
C ILE A 42 0.55 -5.46 -8.57
N ALA A 43 0.47 -4.17 -8.75
CA ALA A 43 1.52 -3.25 -8.33
C ALA A 43 0.93 -2.05 -7.59
N ALA A 44 1.74 -1.47 -6.72
CA ALA A 44 1.42 -0.22 -6.02
C ALA A 44 2.72 0.52 -5.75
N THR A 45 2.59 1.79 -5.38
CA THR A 45 3.74 2.64 -5.04
C THR A 45 3.70 2.99 -3.57
N PHE A 46 4.86 2.91 -2.92
CA PHE A 46 5.06 3.39 -1.57
C PHE A 46 6.14 4.47 -1.59
N ASP A 47 5.80 5.64 -1.07
CA ASP A 47 6.68 6.82 -1.05
C ASP A 47 7.04 7.11 0.42
N PRO A 48 8.18 6.58 0.92
CA PRO A 48 8.53 6.71 2.34
C PRO A 48 8.72 8.17 2.76
N ARG A 49 8.25 8.49 3.96
CA ARG A 49 8.43 9.79 4.60
C ARG A 49 9.41 9.67 5.76
N PRO A 50 9.92 10.79 6.31
CA PRO A 50 10.90 10.75 7.41
C PRO A 50 10.48 9.90 8.61
N GLU A 51 9.20 9.89 8.96
CA GLU A 51 8.67 9.09 10.06
C GLU A 51 8.71 7.58 9.83
N HIS A 52 8.99 7.15 8.60
CA HIS A 52 9.11 5.73 8.25
C HIS A 52 10.53 5.20 8.41
N ARG A 53 11.44 6.03 8.89
CA ARG A 53 12.85 5.67 8.99
C ARG A 53 13.09 4.67 10.12
N GLY A 54 13.93 3.68 9.85
CA GLY A 54 14.50 2.79 10.87
C GLY A 54 15.81 3.35 11.37
N THR A 55 16.93 2.81 10.89
CA THR A 55 18.24 3.40 11.12
C THR A 55 18.42 4.62 10.21
N VAL A 56 19.42 5.45 10.51
CA VAL A 56 19.67 6.68 9.74
C VAL A 56 19.83 6.35 8.24
N GLY A 57 19.02 6.99 7.43
CA GLY A 57 19.06 6.80 5.97
C GLY A 57 18.39 5.56 5.45
N SER A 58 17.69 4.79 6.30
CA SER A 58 17.04 3.54 5.90
C SER A 58 15.57 3.53 6.25
N LEU A 59 14.77 2.91 5.40
CA LEU A 59 13.37 2.60 5.70
C LEU A 59 13.31 1.49 6.75
N HIS A 60 12.41 1.63 7.73
CA HIS A 60 12.24 0.60 8.77
C HIS A 60 11.76 -0.71 8.15
N GLY A 61 12.44 -1.82 8.46
CA GLY A 61 12.12 -3.14 7.89
C GLY A 61 10.71 -3.62 8.18
N GLY A 62 10.16 -3.29 9.36
CA GLY A 62 8.79 -3.61 9.72
C GLY A 62 7.76 -2.94 8.80
N LEU A 63 8.08 -1.76 8.29
CA LEU A 63 7.21 -1.05 7.35
C LEU A 63 7.28 -1.65 5.96
N ILE A 64 8.44 -2.17 5.56
CA ILE A 64 8.56 -2.94 4.32
C ILE A 64 7.68 -4.17 4.40
N ALA A 65 7.72 -4.89 5.53
CA ALA A 65 6.89 -6.07 5.74
C ALA A 65 5.40 -5.72 5.70
N ALA A 66 5.00 -4.60 6.30
CA ALA A 66 3.61 -4.13 6.27
C ALA A 66 3.15 -3.82 4.84
N ALA A 67 4.01 -3.16 4.05
CA ALA A 67 3.69 -2.85 2.65
C ALA A 67 3.55 -4.13 1.82
N LEU A 68 4.44 -5.10 2.01
CA LEU A 68 4.38 -6.38 1.30
C LEU A 68 3.15 -7.19 1.70
N ASP A 69 2.80 -7.19 2.98
CA ASP A 69 1.59 -7.84 3.47
C ASP A 69 0.35 -7.25 2.80
N GLU A 70 0.29 -5.94 2.70
CA GLU A 70 -0.84 -5.26 2.07
C GLU A 70 -0.98 -5.63 0.61
N ILE A 71 0.11 -5.55 -0.16
CA ILE A 71 0.04 -5.84 -1.59
C ILE A 71 -0.31 -7.29 -1.86
N CYS A 72 0.11 -8.23 -1.01
CA CYS A 72 -0.23 -9.64 -1.14
C CYS A 72 -1.70 -9.93 -0.84
N ALA A 73 -2.39 -9.04 -0.12
CA ALA A 73 -3.82 -9.19 0.18
C ALA A 73 -4.70 -8.85 -1.03
N TRP A 74 -4.17 -8.15 -2.00
CA TRP A 74 -4.87 -7.80 -3.22
C TRP A 74 -4.77 -8.94 -4.24
#